data_b1bebfa2bc858ac1bbd4bdf19216c3be
#
_entry.id   b1bebfa2bc858ac1bbd4bdf19216c3be
#
_cell.length_a   1.000
_cell.length_b   1.000
_cell.length_c   1.000
_cell.angle_alpha   90.00
_cell.angle_beta   90.00
_cell.angle_gamma   90.00
#
_symmetry.space_group_name_H-M   'P 1'
#
loop_
_entity.id
_entity.type
_entity.pdbx_description
1 polymer ?
#
loop_
_entity_poly.entity_id
_entity_poly.type
_entity_poly.pdbx_seq_one_letter_code
_entity_poly.pdbx_strand_id
1 'polypeptide(L)'
;MKKAKKRLCIVLAGVIILLFIPVINYGIVHFWQSETSVRIEHVQSLPEKEAAVVPGTSGNSGSLTAKAEDRLLAAISLYEKGLVQRIIVSGDEDEVAPMTRYLIKKGIPAECLASDPCGVDTYETIARTKEKIGNKFFYFCTQELYSSRARYLMDRLGLEGTVVCVDARYYCNVGKNTIREFFAATKAVLEPVVHWGKAKTAVEEKDFAAVEKPVENSHFVQAEDLETPEDCKTEDKNPSDGYDVQKAVEYARTYALAPNADYGQFEQNCTNFVSQCLAAGGISMQGDPEFSETKRWNISGKSTDWYSVSKKSAKDDLTHYSMSQAFVNTDAFFEYFTKERGYSFT
;
A
#
# COMPACT_ATOMS: atom_id res chain seq x y z
N MET A 1 55.38 14.89 5.40
CA MET A 1 54.32 14.42 6.33
C MET A 1 53.20 15.44 6.57
N LYS A 2 53.42 16.71 6.89
CA LYS A 2 52.32 17.70 7.16
C LYS A 2 51.38 17.93 5.99
N LYS A 3 51.89 18.01 4.73
CA LYS A 3 51.06 18.19 3.53
C LYS A 3 50.17 16.96 3.23
N ALA A 4 50.65 15.74 3.44
CA ALA A 4 49.85 14.51 3.25
C ALA A 4 48.71 14.41 4.28
N LYS A 5 48.98 14.70 5.55
CA LYS A 5 47.95 14.75 6.60
C LYS A 5 46.87 15.80 6.29
N LYS A 6 47.26 17.01 5.80
CA LYS A 6 46.27 18.06 5.41
C LYS A 6 45.41 17.60 4.24
N ARG A 7 45.98 16.94 3.22
CA ARG A 7 45.18 16.39 2.09
C ARG A 7 44.23 15.28 2.57
N LEU A 8 44.70 14.41 3.45
CA LEU A 8 43.85 13.36 4.03
C LEU A 8 42.69 13.96 4.84
N CYS A 9 42.92 14.98 5.65
CA CYS A 9 41.85 15.67 6.39
C CYS A 9 40.85 16.32 5.46
N ILE A 10 41.27 16.93 4.34
CA ILE A 10 40.34 17.53 3.36
C ILE A 10 39.50 16.47 2.67
N VAL A 11 40.12 15.32 2.30
CA VAL A 11 39.37 14.21 1.69
C VAL A 11 38.37 13.62 2.69
N LEU A 12 38.80 13.39 3.93
CA LEU A 12 37.90 12.90 4.98
C LEU A 12 36.75 13.87 5.27
N ALA A 13 37.03 15.18 5.35
CA ALA A 13 35.99 16.20 5.50
C ALA A 13 35.00 16.19 4.32
N GLY A 14 35.50 16.06 3.08
CA GLY A 14 34.66 15.93 1.89
C GLY A 14 33.77 14.69 1.92
N VAL A 15 34.31 13.55 2.32
CA VAL A 15 33.55 12.29 2.49
C VAL A 15 32.47 12.44 3.57
N ILE A 16 32.81 13.05 4.70
CA ILE A 16 31.86 13.31 5.79
C ILE A 16 30.72 14.21 5.28
N ILE A 17 31.02 15.31 4.58
CA ILE A 17 30.00 16.19 4.00
C ILE A 17 29.08 15.41 3.05
N LEU A 18 29.63 14.59 2.16
CA LEU A 18 28.86 13.76 1.23
C LEU A 18 27.92 12.80 1.93
N LEU A 19 28.34 12.21 3.07
CA LEU A 19 27.50 11.32 3.86
C LEU A 19 26.35 12.05 4.57
N PHE A 20 26.50 13.35 4.89
CA PHE A 20 25.44 14.13 5.52
C PHE A 20 24.40 14.66 4.52
N ILE A 21 24.69 14.72 3.21
CA ILE A 21 23.73 15.22 2.21
C ILE A 21 22.38 14.46 2.26
N PRO A 22 22.34 13.11 2.25
CA PRO A 22 21.08 12.40 2.33
C PRO A 22 20.32 12.64 3.65
N VAL A 23 21.04 12.79 4.76
CA VAL A 23 20.44 13.08 6.08
C VAL A 23 19.76 14.46 6.08
N ILE A 24 20.45 15.47 5.55
CA ILE A 24 19.93 16.83 5.44
C ILE A 24 18.71 16.86 4.51
N ASN A 25 18.82 16.23 3.33
CA ASN A 25 17.73 16.20 2.36
C ASN A 25 16.51 15.42 2.89
N TYR A 26 16.73 14.33 3.60
CA TYR A 26 15.65 13.61 4.28
C TYR A 26 14.97 14.52 5.33
N GLY A 27 15.75 15.25 6.11
CA GLY A 27 15.24 16.25 7.05
C GLY A 27 14.42 17.33 6.35
N ILE A 28 14.93 17.93 5.26
CA ILE A 28 14.23 18.95 4.49
C ILE A 28 12.88 18.41 4.01
N VAL A 29 12.85 17.24 3.37
CA VAL A 29 11.62 16.65 2.85
C VAL A 29 10.61 16.35 3.96
N HIS A 30 11.05 15.90 5.12
CA HIS A 30 10.16 15.54 6.24
C HIS A 30 9.71 16.73 7.07
N PHE A 31 10.55 17.75 7.27
CA PHE A 31 10.18 18.97 7.99
C PHE A 31 9.35 19.94 7.17
N TRP A 32 9.32 19.80 5.86
CA TRP A 32 8.50 20.61 4.95
C TRP A 32 7.03 20.24 4.98
N GLN A 33 6.66 19.24 5.76
CA GLN A 33 5.28 18.82 5.90
C GLN A 33 4.47 19.90 6.61
N SER A 34 3.76 20.68 5.86
CA SER A 34 2.59 21.36 6.36
C SER A 34 1.40 20.38 6.42
N GLU A 35 0.41 20.69 7.24
CA GLU A 35 -0.77 19.91 7.65
C GLU A 35 -1.70 19.40 6.53
N THR A 36 -1.21 19.18 5.32
CA THR A 36 -2.00 18.89 4.11
C THR A 36 -2.00 17.44 3.65
N SER A 37 -1.57 16.52 4.51
CA SER A 37 -1.79 15.10 4.32
C SER A 37 -3.01 14.67 5.12
N VAL A 38 -3.98 14.02 4.47
CA VAL A 38 -5.21 13.55 5.11
C VAL A 38 -5.29 12.04 4.96
N ARG A 39 -5.66 11.34 6.03
CA ARG A 39 -5.93 9.90 5.93
C ARG A 39 -7.26 9.67 5.25
N ILE A 40 -7.36 8.58 4.49
CA ILE A 40 -8.58 8.23 3.74
C ILE A 40 -9.82 8.12 4.64
N GLU A 41 -9.64 7.75 5.88
CA GLU A 41 -10.71 7.64 6.87
C GLU A 41 -11.35 9.00 7.22
N HIS A 42 -10.62 10.11 7.00
CA HIS A 42 -11.05 11.47 7.35
C HIS A 42 -11.42 12.35 6.14
N VAL A 43 -11.63 11.75 4.97
CA VAL A 43 -11.92 12.53 3.74
C VAL A 43 -13.31 13.17 3.70
N GLN A 44 -14.19 12.87 4.64
CA GLN A 44 -15.60 13.36 4.60
C GLN A 44 -15.74 14.88 4.66
N SER A 45 -14.73 15.58 5.20
CA SER A 45 -14.71 17.04 5.33
C SER A 45 -13.85 17.75 4.27
N LEU A 46 -13.37 17.01 3.27
CA LEU A 46 -12.49 17.58 2.25
C LEU A 46 -13.29 18.34 1.18
N PRO A 47 -12.72 19.44 0.61
CA PRO A 47 -13.33 20.15 -0.50
C PRO A 47 -13.30 19.34 -1.80
N GLU A 48 -14.24 19.61 -2.70
CA GLU A 48 -14.20 19.05 -4.05
C GLU A 48 -12.95 19.49 -4.82
N LYS A 49 -12.40 18.61 -5.63
CA LYS A 49 -11.23 18.84 -6.48
C LYS A 49 -11.46 18.26 -7.88
N GLU A 50 -10.62 18.69 -8.82
CA GLU A 50 -10.72 18.27 -10.24
C GLU A 50 -10.52 16.75 -10.40
N ALA A 51 -9.49 16.19 -9.77
CA ALA A 51 -9.10 14.81 -9.97
C ALA A 51 -8.47 14.16 -8.74
N ALA A 52 -8.53 12.84 -8.69
CA ALA A 52 -7.65 12.01 -7.87
C ALA A 52 -6.54 11.44 -8.77
N VAL A 53 -5.29 11.66 -8.39
CA VAL A 53 -4.10 11.14 -9.09
C VAL A 53 -3.57 9.94 -8.32
N VAL A 54 -3.43 8.83 -9.00
CA VAL A 54 -2.98 7.54 -8.44
C VAL A 54 -1.67 7.13 -9.09
N PRO A 55 -0.52 7.29 -8.44
CA PRO A 55 0.74 6.82 -8.98
C PRO A 55 0.84 5.29 -8.94
N GLY A 56 1.50 4.71 -9.93
CA GLY A 56 1.86 3.30 -9.98
C GLY A 56 2.81 2.89 -8.85
N THR A 57 3.05 1.61 -8.76
CA THR A 57 3.99 1.01 -7.81
C THR A 57 4.76 -0.06 -8.54
N SER A 58 6.09 0.05 -8.58
CA SER A 58 6.94 -0.96 -9.23
C SER A 58 6.55 -2.38 -8.79
N GLY A 59 5.98 -3.15 -9.68
CA GLY A 59 5.50 -4.52 -9.49
C GLY A 59 5.94 -5.41 -10.64
N ASN A 60 5.58 -6.69 -10.60
CA ASN A 60 5.77 -7.59 -11.74
C ASN A 60 4.79 -7.22 -12.85
N SER A 61 5.27 -7.23 -14.10
CA SER A 61 4.50 -6.87 -15.30
C SER A 61 3.08 -7.44 -15.31
N GLY A 62 2.10 -6.57 -15.48
CA GLY A 62 0.71 -6.93 -15.72
C GLY A 62 -0.13 -7.28 -14.49
N SER A 63 0.42 -7.30 -13.27
CA SER A 63 -0.35 -7.55 -12.05
C SER A 63 -0.47 -6.30 -11.17
N LEU A 64 -1.63 -6.12 -10.56
CA LEU A 64 -1.87 -5.04 -9.61
C LEU A 64 -1.22 -5.39 -8.27
N THR A 65 -0.36 -4.50 -7.77
CA THR A 65 0.24 -4.67 -6.43
C THR A 65 -0.75 -4.27 -5.34
N ALA A 66 -0.60 -4.84 -4.14
CA ALA A 66 -1.42 -4.47 -2.99
C ALA A 66 -1.40 -2.97 -2.67
N LYS A 67 -0.24 -2.32 -2.85
CA LYS A 67 -0.10 -0.86 -2.66
C LYS A 67 -0.86 -0.06 -3.71
N ALA A 68 -0.81 -0.48 -4.99
CA ALA A 68 -1.57 0.15 -6.05
C ALA A 68 -3.07 -0.03 -5.82
N GLU A 69 -3.51 -1.23 -5.44
CA GLU A 69 -4.90 -1.49 -5.10
C GLU A 69 -5.42 -0.56 -4.00
N ASP A 70 -4.68 -0.40 -2.90
CA ASP A 70 -5.08 0.50 -1.81
C ASP A 70 -5.18 1.96 -2.27
N ARG A 71 -4.24 2.43 -3.12
CA ARG A 71 -4.33 3.77 -3.72
C ARG A 71 -5.57 3.94 -4.59
N LEU A 72 -5.90 2.92 -5.39
CA LEU A 72 -7.10 2.92 -6.23
C LEU A 72 -8.37 2.93 -5.40
N LEU A 73 -8.44 2.15 -4.32
CA LEU A 73 -9.57 2.16 -3.39
C LEU A 73 -9.77 3.54 -2.74
N ALA A 74 -8.68 4.24 -2.41
CA ALA A 74 -8.77 5.62 -1.95
C ALA A 74 -9.37 6.55 -3.01
N ALA A 75 -8.92 6.45 -4.26
CA ALA A 75 -9.45 7.26 -5.36
C ALA A 75 -10.92 6.93 -5.66
N ILE A 76 -11.33 5.66 -5.61
CA ILE A 76 -12.73 5.23 -5.71
C ILE A 76 -13.57 5.88 -4.60
N SER A 77 -13.10 5.83 -3.35
CA SER A 77 -13.82 6.45 -2.23
C SER A 77 -13.98 7.96 -2.39
N LEU A 78 -12.98 8.66 -2.94
CA LEU A 78 -13.09 10.09 -3.26
C LEU A 78 -14.12 10.34 -4.37
N TYR A 79 -14.13 9.50 -5.40
CA TYR A 79 -15.07 9.60 -6.52
C TYR A 79 -16.52 9.31 -6.08
N GLU A 80 -16.77 8.23 -5.34
CA GLU A 80 -18.08 7.85 -4.84
C GLU A 80 -18.69 8.89 -3.89
N LYS A 81 -17.83 9.62 -3.16
CA LYS A 81 -18.26 10.74 -2.30
C LYS A 81 -18.47 12.05 -3.06
N GLY A 82 -18.27 12.06 -4.37
CA GLY A 82 -18.38 13.28 -5.19
C GLY A 82 -17.27 14.31 -4.96
N LEU A 83 -16.17 13.92 -4.31
CA LEU A 83 -15.05 14.82 -4.02
C LEU A 83 -14.12 15.03 -5.21
N VAL A 84 -14.20 14.17 -6.23
CA VAL A 84 -13.50 14.32 -7.51
C VAL A 84 -14.41 13.90 -8.66
N GLN A 85 -14.18 14.51 -9.84
CA GLN A 85 -14.93 14.21 -11.05
C GLN A 85 -14.28 13.15 -11.91
N ARG A 86 -12.96 12.93 -11.73
CA ARG A 86 -12.19 11.93 -12.50
C ARG A 86 -11.05 11.35 -11.69
N ILE A 87 -10.56 10.19 -12.16
CA ILE A 87 -9.38 9.52 -11.61
C ILE A 87 -8.32 9.43 -12.70
N ILE A 88 -7.11 9.84 -12.37
CA ILE A 88 -5.93 9.77 -13.24
C ILE A 88 -5.00 8.70 -12.69
N VAL A 89 -4.74 7.64 -13.46
CA VAL A 89 -3.72 6.64 -13.13
C VAL A 89 -2.42 6.99 -13.85
N SER A 90 -1.30 6.99 -13.15
CA SER A 90 0.00 7.40 -13.71
C SER A 90 1.08 6.42 -13.27
N GLY A 91 1.83 5.89 -14.22
CA GLY A 91 2.87 4.88 -14.01
C GLY A 91 3.56 4.56 -15.33
N ASP A 92 4.22 3.41 -15.41
CA ASP A 92 4.60 2.90 -16.73
C ASP A 92 3.43 2.18 -17.41
N GLU A 93 3.60 1.79 -18.68
CA GLU A 93 2.54 1.18 -19.48
C GLU A 93 2.02 -0.13 -18.87
N ASP A 94 2.92 -0.93 -18.28
CA ASP A 94 2.59 -2.19 -17.61
C ASP A 94 1.83 -1.98 -16.29
N GLU A 95 2.00 -0.84 -15.65
CA GLU A 95 1.30 -0.48 -14.40
C GLU A 95 -0.08 0.14 -14.65
N VAL A 96 -0.20 1.06 -15.62
CA VAL A 96 -1.47 1.78 -15.86
C VAL A 96 -2.57 0.87 -16.37
N ALA A 97 -2.24 -0.12 -17.20
CA ALA A 97 -3.23 -1.02 -17.77
C ALA A 97 -4.00 -1.86 -16.71
N PRO A 98 -3.34 -2.57 -15.76
CA PRO A 98 -4.06 -3.28 -14.70
C PRO A 98 -4.79 -2.33 -13.74
N MET A 99 -4.25 -1.14 -13.45
CA MET A 99 -4.92 -0.14 -12.61
C MET A 99 -6.23 0.32 -13.24
N THR A 100 -6.22 0.62 -14.53
CA THR A 100 -7.39 1.03 -15.29
C THR A 100 -8.46 -0.06 -15.33
N ARG A 101 -8.06 -1.31 -15.63
CA ARG A 101 -9.00 -2.47 -15.61
C ARG A 101 -9.66 -2.64 -14.24
N TYR A 102 -8.89 -2.46 -13.16
CA TYR A 102 -9.42 -2.54 -11.81
C TYR A 102 -10.50 -1.49 -11.54
N LEU A 103 -10.27 -0.23 -11.93
CA LEU A 103 -11.25 0.85 -11.75
C LEU A 103 -12.54 0.59 -12.53
N ILE A 104 -12.44 0.16 -13.78
CA ILE A 104 -13.61 -0.20 -14.61
C ILE A 104 -14.39 -1.35 -13.97
N LYS A 105 -13.70 -2.40 -13.50
CA LYS A 105 -14.34 -3.54 -12.79
C LYS A 105 -15.05 -3.08 -11.51
N LYS A 106 -14.56 -2.03 -10.85
CA LYS A 106 -15.20 -1.43 -9.67
C LYS A 106 -16.33 -0.44 -10.01
N GLY A 107 -16.70 -0.31 -11.28
CA GLY A 107 -17.84 0.49 -11.73
C GLY A 107 -17.54 1.95 -12.02
N ILE A 108 -16.28 2.37 -12.05
CA ILE A 108 -15.91 3.74 -12.44
C ILE A 108 -16.10 3.87 -13.96
N PRO A 109 -16.89 4.86 -14.46
CA PRO A 109 -17.10 5.07 -15.88
C PRO A 109 -15.78 5.38 -16.62
N ALA A 110 -15.59 4.82 -17.81
CA ALA A 110 -14.35 4.99 -18.59
C ALA A 110 -14.09 6.45 -18.92
N GLU A 111 -15.13 7.25 -19.19
CA GLU A 111 -15.06 8.69 -19.42
C GLU A 111 -14.58 9.51 -18.23
N CYS A 112 -14.66 8.96 -17.02
CA CYS A 112 -14.14 9.55 -15.80
C CYS A 112 -12.70 9.11 -15.49
N LEU A 113 -12.09 8.28 -16.35
CA LEU A 113 -10.73 7.78 -16.19
C LEU A 113 -9.79 8.43 -17.20
N ALA A 114 -8.57 8.71 -16.77
CA ALA A 114 -7.47 9.09 -17.65
C ALA A 114 -6.22 8.31 -17.25
N SER A 115 -5.39 7.95 -18.23
CA SER A 115 -4.14 7.24 -18.00
C SER A 115 -2.93 8.02 -18.49
N ASP A 116 -1.86 8.02 -17.71
CA ASP A 116 -0.56 8.57 -18.03
C ASP A 116 0.50 7.47 -17.98
N PRO A 117 0.87 6.87 -19.13
CA PRO A 117 1.81 5.75 -19.18
C PRO A 117 3.28 6.17 -19.07
N CYS A 118 3.55 7.45 -18.84
CA CYS A 118 4.90 7.99 -18.73
C CYS A 118 5.25 8.51 -17.32
N GLY A 119 4.39 8.32 -16.34
CA GLY A 119 4.60 8.74 -14.96
C GLY A 119 5.46 7.77 -14.16
N VAL A 120 6.67 7.48 -14.63
CA VAL A 120 7.57 6.42 -14.15
C VAL A 120 8.10 6.61 -12.72
N ASP A 121 7.98 7.78 -12.15
CA ASP A 121 8.32 8.06 -10.74
C ASP A 121 7.45 9.20 -10.17
N THR A 122 7.53 9.44 -8.86
CA THR A 122 6.69 10.43 -8.19
C THR A 122 6.88 11.85 -8.70
N TYR A 123 8.12 12.24 -9.04
CA TYR A 123 8.38 13.54 -9.62
C TYR A 123 7.71 13.68 -11.00
N GLU A 124 7.91 12.69 -11.86
CA GLU A 124 7.36 12.66 -13.21
C GLU A 124 5.84 12.67 -13.19
N THR A 125 5.21 11.81 -12.38
CA THR A 125 3.74 11.83 -12.18
C THR A 125 3.23 13.22 -11.83
N ILE A 126 3.86 13.90 -10.85
CA ILE A 126 3.42 15.23 -10.38
C ILE A 126 3.68 16.30 -11.43
N ALA A 127 4.87 16.30 -12.07
CA ALA A 127 5.24 17.29 -13.09
C ALA A 127 4.34 17.17 -14.33
N ARG A 128 4.09 15.96 -14.82
CA ARG A 128 3.21 15.69 -15.95
C ARG A 128 1.75 16.03 -15.65
N THR A 129 1.29 15.72 -14.45
CA THR A 129 -0.04 16.14 -13.97
C THR A 129 -0.16 17.66 -14.01
N LYS A 130 0.86 18.40 -13.55
CA LYS A 130 0.90 19.87 -13.63
C LYS A 130 0.80 20.38 -15.06
N GLU A 131 1.57 19.82 -15.96
CA GLU A 131 1.59 20.24 -17.38
C GLU A 131 0.23 19.99 -18.06
N LYS A 132 -0.47 18.89 -17.69
CA LYS A 132 -1.75 18.52 -18.30
C LYS A 132 -2.96 19.26 -17.74
N ILE A 133 -3.08 19.34 -16.42
CA ILE A 133 -4.25 19.94 -15.77
C ILE A 133 -4.00 21.33 -15.18
N GLY A 134 -2.77 21.84 -15.31
CA GLY A 134 -2.36 23.13 -14.78
C GLY A 134 -2.29 23.15 -13.25
N ASN A 135 -2.47 24.34 -12.66
CA ASN A 135 -2.46 24.50 -11.22
C ASN A 135 -3.81 24.13 -10.56
N LYS A 136 -4.59 23.24 -11.19
CA LYS A 136 -5.85 22.79 -10.63
C LYS A 136 -5.62 21.93 -9.40
N PHE A 137 -6.54 22.06 -8.45
CA PHE A 137 -6.52 21.29 -7.21
C PHE A 137 -6.78 19.81 -7.50
N PHE A 138 -5.96 18.94 -6.95
CA PHE A 138 -6.14 17.49 -7.04
C PHE A 138 -5.78 16.78 -5.73
N TYR A 139 -6.25 15.55 -5.60
CA TYR A 139 -5.87 14.62 -4.55
C TYR A 139 -4.79 13.67 -5.09
N PHE A 140 -3.73 13.47 -4.32
CA PHE A 140 -2.66 12.53 -4.64
C PHE A 140 -2.74 11.33 -3.68
N CYS A 141 -3.15 10.17 -4.17
CA CYS A 141 -3.38 8.99 -3.36
C CYS A 141 -2.09 8.17 -3.20
N THR A 142 -1.56 8.03 -1.97
CA THR A 142 -0.35 7.26 -1.71
C THR A 142 -0.33 6.72 -0.28
N GLN A 143 0.66 5.89 0.06
CA GLN A 143 0.89 5.46 1.44
C GLN A 143 1.58 6.54 2.27
N GLU A 144 1.38 6.50 3.59
CA GLU A 144 1.95 7.47 4.54
C GLU A 144 3.48 7.58 4.42
N LEU A 145 4.16 6.45 4.21
CA LEU A 145 5.62 6.41 4.02
C LEU A 145 6.12 7.34 2.90
N TYR A 146 5.32 7.53 1.84
CA TYR A 146 5.69 8.31 0.65
C TYR A 146 5.09 9.72 0.64
N SER A 147 4.22 10.03 1.58
CA SER A 147 3.42 11.26 1.61
C SER A 147 4.27 12.52 1.69
N SER A 148 5.30 12.51 2.53
CA SER A 148 6.23 13.63 2.71
C SER A 148 6.91 14.03 1.42
N ARG A 149 7.40 13.05 0.67
CA ARG A 149 8.08 13.27 -0.61
C ARG A 149 7.11 13.78 -1.68
N ALA A 150 5.91 13.21 -1.75
CA ALA A 150 4.89 13.67 -2.67
C ALA A 150 4.51 15.13 -2.35
N ARG A 151 4.28 15.46 -1.09
CA ARG A 151 3.96 16.82 -0.65
C ARG A 151 5.07 17.81 -0.98
N TYR A 152 6.31 17.46 -0.62
CA TYR A 152 7.47 18.29 -0.93
C TYR A 152 7.56 18.61 -2.43
N LEU A 153 7.41 17.60 -3.28
CA LEU A 153 7.46 17.79 -4.74
C LEU A 153 6.32 18.65 -5.27
N MET A 154 5.09 18.46 -4.74
CA MET A 154 3.95 19.32 -5.11
C MET A 154 4.21 20.78 -4.76
N ASP A 155 4.70 21.06 -3.55
CA ASP A 155 5.05 22.41 -3.13
C ASP A 155 6.15 23.03 -3.98
N ARG A 156 7.21 22.26 -4.27
CA ARG A 156 8.33 22.73 -5.10
C ARG A 156 7.93 23.01 -6.55
N LEU A 157 6.93 22.29 -7.03
CA LEU A 157 6.36 22.49 -8.36
C LEU A 157 5.24 23.54 -8.38
N GLY A 158 4.88 24.13 -7.23
CA GLY A 158 3.85 25.16 -7.11
C GLY A 158 2.45 24.63 -7.37
N LEU A 159 2.16 23.42 -6.90
CA LEU A 159 0.86 22.78 -7.03
C LEU A 159 0.08 22.81 -5.72
N GLU A 160 -1.18 23.19 -5.81
CA GLU A 160 -2.13 23.15 -4.67
C GLU A 160 -2.89 21.82 -4.63
N GLY A 161 -2.21 20.75 -4.26
CA GLY A 161 -2.80 19.43 -4.07
C GLY A 161 -2.88 19.02 -2.60
N THR A 162 -3.66 18.01 -2.33
CA THR A 162 -3.72 17.37 -1.01
C THR A 162 -3.32 15.90 -1.15
N VAL A 163 -2.38 15.45 -0.32
CA VAL A 163 -2.01 14.04 -0.28
C VAL A 163 -3.02 13.28 0.56
N VAL A 164 -3.61 12.24 -0.01
CA VAL A 164 -4.49 11.30 0.69
C VAL A 164 -3.68 10.04 1.00
N CYS A 165 -3.46 9.81 2.29
CA CYS A 165 -2.72 8.65 2.78
C CYS A 165 -3.67 7.46 2.93
N VAL A 166 -3.29 6.33 2.35
CA VAL A 166 -4.01 5.07 2.45
C VAL A 166 -3.06 3.95 2.85
N ASP A 167 -3.23 3.47 4.05
CA ASP A 167 -2.50 2.33 4.61
C ASP A 167 -3.54 1.32 5.11
N ALA A 168 -4.29 0.73 4.17
CA ALA A 168 -5.40 -0.17 4.48
C ALA A 168 -4.91 -1.51 5.05
N ARG A 169 -3.67 -1.90 4.70
CA ARG A 169 -3.06 -3.17 5.12
C ARG A 169 -1.62 -3.00 5.63
N TYR A 170 -1.11 -4.02 6.28
CA TYR A 170 0.30 -4.08 6.66
C TYR A 170 1.15 -4.48 5.45
N TYR A 171 2.12 -3.65 5.07
CA TYR A 171 3.02 -3.93 3.97
C TYR A 171 4.28 -4.63 4.46
N CYS A 172 4.66 -5.72 3.79
CA CYS A 172 5.94 -6.36 3.99
C CYS A 172 7.10 -5.43 3.55
N ASN A 173 8.29 -5.64 4.07
CA ASN A 173 9.49 -4.86 3.69
C ASN A 173 9.47 -3.36 4.06
N VAL A 174 8.73 -2.96 5.09
CA VAL A 174 8.72 -1.56 5.56
C VAL A 174 10.13 -1.03 5.76
N GLY A 175 11.03 -1.78 6.41
CA GLY A 175 12.42 -1.38 6.65
C GLY A 175 13.19 -1.12 5.36
N LYS A 176 13.09 -2.01 4.37
CA LYS A 176 13.73 -1.83 3.05
C LYS A 176 13.16 -0.60 2.31
N ASN A 177 11.85 -0.41 2.38
CA ASN A 177 11.19 0.73 1.76
C ASN A 177 11.57 2.05 2.46
N THR A 178 11.73 2.05 3.78
CA THR A 178 12.18 3.22 4.54
C THR A 178 13.61 3.63 4.15
N ILE A 179 14.52 2.66 4.00
CA ILE A 179 15.88 2.94 3.53
C ILE A 179 15.86 3.50 2.11
N ARG A 180 15.05 2.92 1.21
CA ARG A 180 14.87 3.43 -0.14
C ARG A 180 14.34 4.87 -0.13
N GLU A 181 13.35 5.17 0.72
CA GLU A 181 12.74 6.49 0.85
C GLU A 181 13.73 7.53 1.39
N PHE A 182 14.62 7.12 2.29
CA PHE A 182 15.71 7.98 2.77
C PHE A 182 16.59 8.49 1.61
N PHE A 183 16.96 7.64 0.67
CA PHE A 183 17.72 8.07 -0.51
C PHE A 183 16.86 8.78 -1.56
N ALA A 184 15.58 8.39 -1.70
CA ALA A 184 14.64 9.02 -2.60
C ALA A 184 14.36 10.49 -2.24
N ALA A 185 14.49 10.87 -0.96
CA ALA A 185 14.42 12.25 -0.51
C ALA A 185 15.51 13.13 -1.14
N THR A 186 16.74 12.60 -1.29
CA THR A 186 17.83 13.34 -1.99
C THR A 186 17.48 13.58 -3.45
N LYS A 187 16.93 12.57 -4.14
CA LYS A 187 16.46 12.70 -5.51
C LYS A 187 15.36 13.78 -5.62
N ALA A 188 14.39 13.75 -4.72
CA ALA A 188 13.28 14.71 -4.67
C ALA A 188 13.73 16.16 -4.49
N VAL A 189 14.80 16.41 -3.74
CA VAL A 189 15.38 17.76 -3.59
C VAL A 189 16.07 18.23 -4.87
N LEU A 190 16.72 17.34 -5.59
CA LEU A 190 17.51 17.68 -6.79
C LEU A 190 16.65 17.80 -8.04
N GLU A 191 15.66 16.95 -8.24
CA GLU A 191 14.86 16.88 -9.47
C GLU A 191 14.18 18.19 -9.88
N PRO A 192 13.50 18.95 -9.00
CA PRO A 192 12.91 20.24 -9.34
C PRO A 192 13.92 21.27 -9.82
N VAL A 193 15.16 21.18 -9.35
CA VAL A 193 16.25 22.09 -9.76
C VAL A 193 16.83 21.64 -11.10
N VAL A 194 17.15 20.36 -11.25
CA VAL A 194 17.77 19.81 -12.46
C VAL A 194 16.84 19.92 -13.68
N HIS A 195 15.54 19.68 -13.48
CA HIS A 195 14.54 19.70 -14.55
C HIS A 195 13.76 21.02 -14.63
N TRP A 196 14.17 22.06 -13.87
CA TRP A 196 13.53 23.38 -13.85
C TRP A 196 12.01 23.30 -13.56
N GLY A 197 11.61 22.34 -12.78
CA GLY A 197 10.22 22.10 -12.42
C GLY A 197 9.32 21.61 -13.56
N LYS A 198 9.91 21.07 -14.64
CA LYS A 198 9.21 20.50 -15.80
C LYS A 198 9.24 18.98 -15.77
N ALA A 199 8.31 18.35 -16.48
CA ALA A 199 8.37 16.92 -16.74
C ALA A 199 9.65 16.56 -17.51
N LYS A 200 10.20 15.36 -17.27
CA LYS A 200 11.39 14.84 -17.98
C LYS A 200 11.02 14.40 -19.39
N THR A 201 9.79 13.88 -19.54
CA THR A 201 9.23 13.38 -20.78
C THR A 201 8.15 14.36 -21.26
N ALA A 202 8.16 14.74 -22.53
CA ALA A 202 7.13 15.62 -23.08
C ALA A 202 5.72 15.02 -22.88
N VAL A 203 4.77 15.85 -22.47
CA VAL A 203 3.36 15.46 -22.36
C VAL A 203 2.73 15.57 -23.74
N GLU A 204 2.35 14.44 -24.32
CA GLU A 204 1.68 14.37 -25.61
C GLU A 204 0.15 14.50 -25.46
N GLU A 205 -0.55 14.80 -26.55
CA GLU A 205 -2.01 14.95 -26.53
C GLU A 205 -2.72 13.64 -26.17
N LYS A 206 -2.16 12.50 -26.59
CA LYS A 206 -2.66 11.15 -26.25
C LYS A 206 -2.49 10.78 -24.78
N ASP A 207 -1.53 11.40 -24.08
CA ASP A 207 -1.33 11.18 -22.67
C ASP A 207 -2.51 11.78 -21.89
N PHE A 208 -2.95 11.12 -20.84
CA PHE A 208 -4.18 11.48 -20.10
C PHE A 208 -5.45 11.43 -20.96
N ALA A 209 -5.42 10.70 -22.08
CA ALA A 209 -6.63 10.43 -22.85
C ALA A 209 -7.66 9.66 -22.01
N ALA A 210 -8.93 9.88 -22.28
CA ALA A 210 -9.99 9.07 -21.71
C ALA A 210 -9.78 7.59 -22.09
N VAL A 211 -10.02 6.72 -21.15
CA VAL A 211 -9.82 5.29 -21.37
C VAL A 211 -10.91 4.75 -22.29
N GLU A 212 -10.51 4.13 -23.40
CA GLU A 212 -11.45 3.40 -24.23
C GLU A 212 -11.94 2.15 -23.46
N LYS A 213 -13.25 1.83 -23.58
CA LYS A 213 -13.80 0.63 -22.92
C LYS A 213 -13.02 -0.61 -23.38
N PRO A 214 -12.48 -1.43 -22.46
CA PRO A 214 -11.83 -2.67 -22.84
C PRO A 214 -12.81 -3.55 -23.61
N VAL A 215 -12.35 -4.15 -24.71
CA VAL A 215 -13.09 -5.23 -25.37
C VAL A 215 -13.22 -6.38 -24.35
N GLU A 216 -14.44 -6.80 -24.10
CA GLU A 216 -14.81 -7.89 -23.18
C GLU A 216 -14.22 -9.23 -23.65
N ASN A 217 -12.96 -9.53 -23.35
CA ASN A 217 -12.33 -10.82 -23.59
C ASN A 217 -11.27 -11.16 -22.52
N SER A 218 -11.72 -11.23 -21.26
CA SER A 218 -10.96 -11.98 -20.25
C SER A 218 -11.93 -12.78 -19.39
N HIS A 219 -11.88 -14.07 -19.51
CA HIS A 219 -12.49 -15.01 -18.58
C HIS A 219 -11.87 -14.80 -17.20
N PHE A 220 -12.50 -13.94 -16.40
CA PHE A 220 -12.27 -13.97 -14.96
C PHE A 220 -13.17 -15.04 -14.38
N VAL A 221 -12.59 -15.99 -13.68
CA VAL A 221 -13.32 -16.96 -12.86
C VAL A 221 -14.17 -16.17 -11.88
N GLN A 222 -15.48 -16.21 -12.03
CA GLN A 222 -16.41 -15.66 -11.05
C GLN A 222 -16.48 -16.61 -9.85
N ALA A 223 -16.84 -16.10 -8.67
CA ALA A 223 -16.98 -16.94 -7.48
C ALA A 223 -18.01 -18.07 -7.68
N GLU A 224 -18.95 -17.89 -8.63
CA GLU A 224 -19.94 -18.88 -9.03
C GLU A 224 -19.36 -20.01 -9.88
N ASP A 225 -18.18 -19.79 -10.52
CA ASP A 225 -17.48 -20.80 -11.34
C ASP A 225 -16.54 -21.70 -10.50
N LEU A 226 -16.43 -21.48 -9.20
CA LEU A 226 -15.78 -22.40 -8.29
C LEU A 226 -16.72 -23.58 -8.03
N GLU A 227 -16.80 -24.50 -9.01
CA GLU A 227 -17.37 -25.81 -8.77
C GLU A 227 -16.68 -26.44 -7.57
N THR A 228 -17.48 -26.79 -6.57
CA THR A 228 -16.99 -27.61 -5.47
C THR A 228 -16.49 -28.92 -6.05
N PRO A 229 -15.23 -29.33 -5.82
CA PRO A 229 -14.85 -30.69 -6.10
C PRO A 229 -15.78 -31.60 -5.31
N GLU A 230 -16.66 -32.35 -6.00
CA GLU A 230 -17.61 -33.29 -5.37
C GLU A 230 -16.92 -34.43 -4.63
N ASP A 231 -15.59 -34.54 -4.75
CA ASP A 231 -14.81 -35.68 -4.24
C ASP A 231 -13.98 -35.40 -2.98
N CYS A 232 -14.18 -34.28 -2.27
CA CYS A 232 -13.59 -34.14 -0.95
C CYS A 232 -14.48 -34.80 0.12
N LYS A 233 -14.74 -36.10 -0.03
CA LYS A 233 -15.15 -36.97 1.07
C LYS A 233 -13.92 -37.22 1.93
N THR A 234 -13.57 -36.24 2.77
CA THR A 234 -12.71 -36.49 3.91
C THR A 234 -13.48 -37.45 4.82
N GLU A 235 -12.97 -38.69 4.93
CA GLU A 235 -13.36 -39.53 6.08
C GLU A 235 -13.18 -38.69 7.34
N ASP A 236 -14.25 -38.53 8.10
CA ASP A 236 -14.30 -37.81 9.37
C ASP A 236 -13.32 -38.44 10.39
N LYS A 237 -12.03 -38.17 10.22
CA LYS A 237 -11.08 -38.24 11.32
C LYS A 237 -11.14 -36.92 12.05
N ASN A 238 -12.15 -36.80 12.89
CA ASN A 238 -12.33 -35.71 13.82
C ASN A 238 -11.04 -35.59 14.64
N PRO A 239 -10.27 -34.45 14.56
CA PRO A 239 -9.17 -34.25 15.49
C PRO A 239 -9.75 -34.24 16.91
N SER A 240 -9.05 -34.83 17.87
CA SER A 240 -9.45 -34.99 19.26
C SER A 240 -9.74 -33.70 20.01
N ASP A 241 -9.64 -32.53 19.39
CA ASP A 241 -9.71 -31.20 20.02
C ASP A 241 -10.98 -30.40 19.69
N GLY A 242 -12.03 -31.04 19.15
CA GLY A 242 -13.28 -30.32 18.82
C GLY A 242 -13.19 -29.36 17.63
N TYR A 243 -12.20 -29.55 16.74
CA TYR A 243 -12.07 -28.75 15.51
C TYR A 243 -13.19 -29.08 14.52
N ASP A 244 -13.88 -28.03 14.07
CA ASP A 244 -14.99 -28.09 13.14
C ASP A 244 -14.54 -27.66 11.73
N VAL A 245 -14.27 -28.65 10.89
CA VAL A 245 -13.83 -28.45 9.52
C VAL A 245 -14.87 -27.66 8.71
N GLN A 246 -16.17 -27.90 8.95
CA GLN A 246 -17.23 -27.24 8.18
C GLN A 246 -17.25 -25.73 8.45
N LYS A 247 -17.07 -25.33 9.72
CA LYS A 247 -16.96 -23.89 10.07
C LYS A 247 -15.73 -23.24 9.45
N ALA A 248 -14.60 -23.94 9.41
CA ALA A 248 -13.40 -23.41 8.76
C ALA A 248 -13.59 -23.21 7.25
N VAL A 249 -14.24 -24.17 6.58
CA VAL A 249 -14.55 -24.09 5.15
C VAL A 249 -15.59 -22.99 4.85
N GLU A 250 -16.63 -22.87 5.69
CA GLU A 250 -17.62 -21.80 5.56
C GLU A 250 -16.98 -20.41 5.71
N TYR A 251 -16.10 -20.26 6.70
CA TYR A 251 -15.32 -19.04 6.87
C TYR A 251 -14.49 -18.75 5.63
N ALA A 252 -13.77 -19.74 5.09
CA ALA A 252 -12.95 -19.59 3.92
C ALA A 252 -13.78 -19.14 2.69
N ARG A 253 -14.94 -19.75 2.45
CA ARG A 253 -15.84 -19.34 1.36
C ARG A 253 -16.37 -17.92 1.51
N THR A 254 -16.72 -17.53 2.73
CA THR A 254 -17.26 -16.20 3.03
C THR A 254 -16.24 -15.09 2.78
N TYR A 255 -14.98 -15.32 3.17
CA TYR A 255 -13.96 -14.27 3.22
C TYR A 255 -12.85 -14.41 2.16
N ALA A 256 -12.93 -15.38 1.25
CA ALA A 256 -11.93 -15.56 0.19
C ALA A 256 -11.80 -14.33 -0.74
N LEU A 257 -12.91 -13.68 -1.07
CA LEU A 257 -12.95 -12.54 -2.00
C LEU A 257 -13.18 -11.18 -1.31
N ALA A 258 -13.68 -11.20 -0.07
CA ALA A 258 -13.95 -10.01 0.73
C ALA A 258 -13.34 -10.20 2.12
N PRO A 259 -12.12 -9.67 2.38
CA PRO A 259 -11.43 -9.89 3.64
C PRO A 259 -12.25 -9.47 4.87
N ASN A 260 -12.17 -10.25 5.94
CA ASN A 260 -12.83 -9.93 7.21
C ASN A 260 -12.15 -8.71 7.87
N ALA A 261 -12.91 -7.64 8.09
CA ALA A 261 -12.42 -6.37 8.65
C ALA A 261 -12.01 -6.46 10.13
N ASP A 262 -12.41 -7.52 10.84
CA ASP A 262 -12.01 -7.74 12.23
C ASP A 262 -10.53 -8.14 12.35
N TYR A 263 -9.91 -8.55 11.24
CA TYR A 263 -8.51 -8.93 11.18
C TYR A 263 -7.69 -7.92 10.38
N GLY A 264 -6.45 -7.69 10.82
CA GLY A 264 -5.51 -6.87 10.08
C GLY A 264 -5.22 -7.47 8.69
N GLN A 265 -5.16 -6.64 7.67
CA GLN A 265 -4.86 -7.07 6.31
C GLN A 265 -3.36 -6.92 6.01
N PHE A 266 -2.82 -7.84 5.22
CA PHE A 266 -1.40 -7.91 4.88
C PHE A 266 -1.20 -7.92 3.36
N GLU A 267 -0.06 -7.41 2.89
CA GLU A 267 0.35 -7.49 1.48
C GLU A 267 0.44 -8.95 1.01
N GLN A 268 0.98 -9.82 1.87
CA GLN A 268 0.96 -11.28 1.71
C GLN A 268 0.08 -11.86 2.82
N ASN A 269 -1.13 -12.26 2.47
CA ASN A 269 -2.18 -12.54 3.44
C ASN A 269 -2.49 -14.04 3.64
N CYS A 270 -1.78 -14.94 2.96
CA CYS A 270 -2.09 -16.38 2.95
C CYS A 270 -2.11 -16.99 4.35
N THR A 271 -1.03 -16.83 5.12
CA THR A 271 -0.92 -17.39 6.48
C THR A 271 -1.95 -16.78 7.42
N ASN A 272 -2.15 -15.46 7.35
CA ASN A 272 -3.19 -14.77 8.12
C ASN A 272 -4.58 -15.33 7.81
N PHE A 273 -4.90 -15.56 6.54
CA PHE A 273 -6.19 -16.13 6.12
C PHE A 273 -6.37 -17.57 6.60
N VAL A 274 -5.35 -18.42 6.45
CA VAL A 274 -5.38 -19.80 6.98
C VAL A 274 -5.57 -19.80 8.50
N SER A 275 -4.85 -18.94 9.22
CA SER A 275 -5.00 -18.80 10.69
C SER A 275 -6.42 -18.40 11.09
N GLN A 276 -7.06 -17.50 10.34
CA GLN A 276 -8.46 -17.11 10.55
C GLN A 276 -9.41 -18.31 10.34
N CYS A 277 -9.21 -19.11 9.30
CA CYS A 277 -10.00 -20.31 9.04
C CYS A 277 -9.85 -21.32 10.20
N LEU A 278 -8.63 -21.54 10.68
CA LEU A 278 -8.37 -22.45 11.81
C LEU A 278 -9.03 -21.95 13.11
N ALA A 279 -8.97 -20.65 13.38
CA ALA A 279 -9.65 -20.05 14.52
C ALA A 279 -11.17 -20.16 14.42
N ALA A 280 -11.75 -19.95 13.23
CA ALA A 280 -13.18 -20.16 12.97
C ALA A 280 -13.61 -21.61 13.15
N GLY A 281 -12.73 -22.57 12.78
CA GLY A 281 -12.91 -24.00 13.03
C GLY A 281 -12.79 -24.43 14.50
N GLY A 282 -12.45 -23.50 15.42
CA GLY A 282 -12.44 -23.76 16.86
C GLY A 282 -11.05 -23.93 17.49
N ILE A 283 -9.96 -23.75 16.74
CA ILE A 283 -8.63 -23.70 17.36
C ILE A 283 -8.52 -22.43 18.21
N SER A 284 -8.34 -22.60 19.50
CA SER A 284 -8.26 -21.48 20.45
C SER A 284 -6.97 -20.67 20.25
N MET A 285 -7.12 -19.35 20.12
CA MET A 285 -6.00 -18.42 20.11
C MET A 285 -5.30 -18.40 21.46
N GLN A 286 -3.98 -18.21 21.47
CA GLN A 286 -3.14 -18.14 22.65
C GLN A 286 -2.21 -16.95 22.58
N GLY A 287 -2.00 -16.28 23.72
CA GLY A 287 -1.09 -15.15 23.87
C GLY A 287 -1.75 -13.95 24.57
N ASP A 288 -0.93 -12.95 24.88
CA ASP A 288 -1.34 -11.72 25.53
C ASP A 288 -1.29 -10.55 24.52
N PRO A 289 -2.44 -10.12 23.98
CA PRO A 289 -2.47 -9.03 23.01
C PRO A 289 -2.05 -7.70 23.62
N GLU A 290 -1.06 -7.05 23.02
CA GLU A 290 -0.64 -5.70 23.37
C GLU A 290 -0.93 -4.74 22.20
N PHE A 291 -1.57 -3.59 22.49
CA PHE A 291 -1.82 -2.56 21.49
C PHE A 291 -0.80 -1.43 21.63
N SER A 292 -0.22 -1.02 20.50
CA SER A 292 0.69 0.11 20.46
C SER A 292 -0.11 1.42 20.46
N GLU A 293 0.34 2.42 21.23
CA GLU A 293 -0.23 3.77 21.21
C GLU A 293 0.14 4.59 19.97
N THR A 294 1.20 4.16 19.26
CA THR A 294 1.78 4.91 18.14
C THR A 294 1.73 4.17 16.81
N LYS A 295 1.43 2.87 16.84
CA LYS A 295 1.39 2.02 15.64
C LYS A 295 0.04 1.35 15.51
N ARG A 296 -0.53 1.40 14.31
CA ARG A 296 -1.79 0.72 13.99
C ARG A 296 -1.67 -0.81 14.07
N TRP A 297 -0.52 -1.37 13.77
CA TRP A 297 -0.24 -2.80 13.84
C TRP A 297 0.86 -3.09 14.85
N ASN A 298 0.59 -3.96 15.79
CA ASN A 298 1.56 -4.48 16.77
C ASN A 298 1.71 -5.99 16.57
N ILE A 299 2.91 -6.44 16.22
CA ILE A 299 3.20 -7.84 15.94
C ILE A 299 4.11 -8.39 17.02
N SER A 300 3.59 -9.33 17.85
CA SER A 300 4.36 -10.05 18.87
C SER A 300 5.30 -11.06 18.22
N GLY A 301 6.57 -11.04 18.62
CA GLY A 301 7.57 -12.02 18.22
C GLY A 301 7.67 -13.25 19.13
N LYS A 302 6.79 -13.41 20.12
CA LYS A 302 6.82 -14.55 21.05
C LYS A 302 6.40 -15.83 20.30
N SER A 303 7.23 -16.87 20.34
CA SER A 303 6.98 -18.15 19.65
C SER A 303 5.78 -18.92 20.22
N THR A 304 5.44 -18.67 21.49
CA THR A 304 4.30 -19.29 22.19
C THR A 304 2.95 -18.67 21.85
N ASP A 305 2.94 -17.56 21.13
CA ASP A 305 1.72 -16.79 20.85
C ASP A 305 1.16 -17.16 19.47
N TRP A 306 -0.15 -17.38 19.40
CA TRP A 306 -0.90 -17.51 18.16
C TRP A 306 -2.26 -16.83 18.32
N TYR A 307 -2.34 -15.55 17.96
CA TYR A 307 -3.54 -14.73 18.08
C TYR A 307 -3.56 -13.59 17.06
N SER A 308 -4.77 -13.09 16.80
CA SER A 308 -5.00 -11.80 16.12
C SER A 308 -6.29 -11.19 16.64
N VAL A 309 -6.19 -9.96 17.13
CA VAL A 309 -7.32 -9.20 17.69
C VAL A 309 -7.28 -7.76 17.21
N SER A 310 -8.44 -7.12 17.21
CA SER A 310 -8.57 -5.71 16.86
C SER A 310 -9.27 -4.92 17.96
N LYS A 311 -9.00 -3.60 17.99
CA LYS A 311 -9.62 -2.66 18.90
C LYS A 311 -9.78 -1.30 18.25
N LYS A 312 -10.96 -0.72 18.34
CA LYS A 312 -11.19 0.68 17.95
C LYS A 312 -10.45 1.60 18.94
N SER A 313 -9.60 2.48 18.43
CA SER A 313 -8.86 3.45 19.23
C SER A 313 -9.69 4.72 19.39
N ALA A 314 -9.82 5.19 20.62
CA ALA A 314 -10.49 6.47 20.91
C ALA A 314 -9.63 7.70 20.56
N LYS A 315 -8.32 7.51 20.35
CA LYS A 315 -7.36 8.59 20.12
C LYS A 315 -7.38 9.10 18.68
N ASP A 316 -7.49 8.19 17.72
CA ASP A 316 -7.39 8.46 16.28
C ASP A 316 -8.57 7.93 15.47
N ASP A 317 -9.57 7.36 16.15
CA ASP A 317 -10.76 6.72 15.55
C ASP A 317 -10.44 5.59 14.55
N LEU A 318 -9.25 5.01 14.63
CA LEU A 318 -8.83 3.90 13.78
C LEU A 318 -8.98 2.55 14.49
N THR A 319 -9.09 1.50 13.70
CA THR A 319 -8.95 0.14 14.22
C THR A 319 -7.47 -0.20 14.32
N HIS A 320 -7.01 -0.48 15.54
CA HIS A 320 -5.68 -0.98 15.84
C HIS A 320 -5.71 -2.50 15.93
N TYR A 321 -4.64 -3.13 15.50
CA TYR A 321 -4.51 -4.58 15.44
C TYR A 321 -3.33 -5.04 16.29
N SER A 322 -3.54 -6.09 17.06
CA SER A 322 -2.49 -6.81 17.78
C SER A 322 -2.51 -8.27 17.38
N MET A 323 -1.39 -8.80 16.96
CA MET A 323 -1.27 -10.16 16.45
C MET A 323 0.11 -10.73 16.73
N SER A 324 0.22 -12.06 16.70
CA SER A 324 1.50 -12.74 16.79
C SER A 324 2.12 -13.02 15.41
N GLN A 325 3.43 -13.19 15.38
CA GLN A 325 4.11 -13.64 14.15
C GLN A 325 3.57 -14.99 13.66
N ALA A 326 3.28 -15.94 14.56
CA ALA A 326 2.75 -17.23 14.18
C ALA A 326 1.37 -17.16 13.52
N PHE A 327 0.60 -16.10 13.74
CA PHE A 327 -0.69 -15.90 13.05
C PHE A 327 -0.54 -15.41 11.62
N VAL A 328 0.54 -14.72 11.27
CA VAL A 328 0.67 -13.97 10.01
C VAL A 328 1.89 -14.33 9.16
N ASN A 329 2.84 -15.09 9.70
CA ASN A 329 4.06 -15.49 9.01
C ASN A 329 4.16 -17.01 8.92
N THR A 330 4.47 -17.53 7.73
CA THR A 330 4.45 -18.98 7.44
C THR A 330 5.45 -19.78 8.28
N ASP A 331 6.68 -19.30 8.43
CA ASP A 331 7.72 -20.01 9.20
C ASP A 331 7.35 -20.06 10.68
N ALA A 332 6.93 -18.92 11.24
CA ALA A 332 6.49 -18.84 12.63
C ALA A 332 5.21 -19.66 12.90
N PHE A 333 4.28 -19.70 11.94
CA PHE A 333 3.09 -20.55 11.99
C PHE A 333 3.48 -22.04 12.06
N PHE A 334 4.37 -22.47 11.15
CA PHE A 334 4.83 -23.86 11.14
C PHE A 334 5.54 -24.23 12.45
N GLU A 335 6.42 -23.37 12.96
CA GLU A 335 7.09 -23.60 14.23
C GLU A 335 6.12 -23.68 15.41
N TYR A 336 5.15 -22.78 15.49
CA TYR A 336 4.12 -22.80 16.54
C TYR A 336 3.33 -24.10 16.54
N PHE A 337 2.78 -24.49 15.38
CA PHE A 337 1.95 -25.70 15.33
C PHE A 337 2.74 -26.98 15.53
N THR A 338 4.00 -27.05 15.07
CA THR A 338 4.83 -28.26 15.26
C THR A 338 5.47 -28.34 16.64
N LYS A 339 6.04 -27.24 17.16
CA LYS A 339 6.82 -27.27 18.40
C LYS A 339 5.98 -27.01 19.63
N GLU A 340 5.08 -26.02 19.59
CA GLU A 340 4.28 -25.63 20.75
C GLU A 340 2.97 -26.43 20.86
N ARG A 341 2.33 -26.75 19.74
CA ARG A 341 1.06 -27.49 19.69
C ARG A 341 1.23 -28.98 19.42
N GLY A 342 2.42 -29.43 19.00
CA GLY A 342 2.73 -30.84 18.75
C GLY A 342 2.04 -31.47 17.55
N TYR A 343 1.56 -30.65 16.58
CA TYR A 343 0.99 -31.16 15.33
C TYR A 343 2.08 -31.71 14.42
N SER A 344 1.79 -32.80 13.71
CA SER A 344 2.62 -33.34 12.63
C SER A 344 1.95 -33.05 11.30
N PHE A 345 2.73 -32.53 10.37
CA PHE A 345 2.29 -32.37 8.97
C PHE A 345 2.73 -33.60 8.19
N THR A 346 1.80 -34.37 7.69
CA THR A 346 2.02 -35.55 6.83
C THR A 346 1.73 -35.23 5.38
#